data_c02338a3b0a36e997cf13397fae04bc3
#
_entry.id   c02338a3b0a36e997cf13397fae04bc3
#
_cell.length_a   1.000
_cell.length_b   1.000
_cell.length_c   1.000
_cell.angle_alpha   90.00
_cell.angle_beta   90.00
_cell.angle_gamma   90.00
#
_symmetry.space_group_name_H-M   'P 1'
#
loop_
_entity.id
_entity.type
_entity.pdbx_description
1 polymer ?
#
loop_
_entity_poly.entity_id
_entity_poly.type
_entity_poly.pdbx_seq_one_letter_code
_entity_poly.pdbx_strand_id
1 'polypeptide(L)'
;MKKNAQTALIHAPRRAPQYIQTVQPPLFRASTIIFENTDALFNRHWTDAYDYSYGTHGTPTTFTLADQIAQLEGGEYCLLAPSGLSAINLVNSCFLSQGDEVWVADNIYGPNMEHLRNLEQRYGITVQVYNPIDVDSFQPSAQAKLIWLEAAGSVTLEFPNLTALVKKAKSHHMLTALDNTWGAGLAFNAFDFGDEHLSVDISVHALTKYPSGGGDILMGSVVTRDQHLHHQLFRMHAIQGICVSGDDVAQVQRSLASMQLRYEHQAKSTIELLNWLKLQPQFAQVLHP
;
A
#
# COMPACT_ATOMS: atom_id res chain seq x y z
N MET A 1 6.94 15.57 -18.95
CA MET A 1 5.85 16.22 -18.18
C MET A 1 5.27 15.17 -17.22
N LYS A 2 5.43 15.33 -15.90
CA LYS A 2 4.69 14.50 -14.94
C LYS A 2 3.20 14.73 -15.15
N LYS A 3 2.44 13.68 -15.45
CA LYS A 3 0.97 13.76 -15.53
C LYS A 3 0.45 14.14 -14.16
N ASN A 4 -0.54 15.02 -14.09
CA ASN A 4 -1.25 15.29 -12.83
C ASN A 4 -1.95 13.99 -12.37
N ALA A 5 -2.12 13.77 -11.06
CA ALA A 5 -2.68 12.54 -10.49
C ALA A 5 -4.03 12.15 -11.12
N GLN A 6 -4.90 13.12 -11.37
CA GLN A 6 -6.20 12.90 -12.02
C GLN A 6 -6.05 12.37 -13.46
N THR A 7 -5.12 12.95 -14.23
CA THR A 7 -4.82 12.48 -15.59
C THR A 7 -4.23 11.07 -15.56
N ALA A 8 -3.41 10.76 -14.56
CA ALA A 8 -2.82 9.45 -14.37
C ALA A 8 -3.88 8.37 -14.06
N LEU A 9 -4.88 8.67 -13.23
CA LEU A 9 -5.99 7.75 -12.94
C LEU A 9 -6.84 7.41 -14.18
N ILE A 10 -6.96 8.33 -15.14
CA ILE A 10 -7.76 8.14 -16.37
C ILE A 10 -6.93 7.50 -17.49
N HIS A 11 -5.65 7.86 -17.60
CA HIS A 11 -4.76 7.49 -18.71
C HIS A 11 -3.59 6.61 -18.26
N ALA A 12 -3.84 5.66 -17.39
CA ALA A 12 -2.83 4.73 -16.93
C ALA A 12 -2.28 3.82 -18.05
N PRO A 13 -1.09 3.26 -17.86
CA PRO A 13 -0.54 2.25 -18.76
C PRO A 13 -1.51 1.08 -18.94
N ARG A 14 -1.60 0.55 -20.14
CA ARG A 14 -2.46 -0.59 -20.46
C ARG A 14 -1.62 -1.77 -20.91
N ARG A 15 -1.75 -2.87 -20.21
CA ARG A 15 -1.13 -4.14 -20.60
C ARG A 15 -2.14 -5.00 -21.34
N ALA A 16 -2.60 -4.49 -22.50
CA ALA A 16 -3.51 -5.20 -23.38
C ALA A 16 -2.79 -5.68 -24.63
N PRO A 17 -3.27 -6.73 -25.31
CA PRO A 17 -2.78 -7.13 -26.62
C PRO A 17 -2.82 -5.95 -27.60
N GLN A 18 -1.77 -5.79 -28.42
CA GLN A 18 -1.62 -4.62 -29.30
C GLN A 18 -2.67 -4.52 -30.42
N TYR A 19 -3.35 -5.64 -30.75
CA TYR A 19 -4.33 -5.71 -31.82
C TYR A 19 -5.71 -5.15 -31.47
N ILE A 20 -5.94 -4.81 -30.19
CA ILE A 20 -7.20 -4.20 -29.75
C ILE A 20 -6.94 -3.12 -28.70
N GLN A 21 -7.56 -1.97 -28.88
CA GLN A 21 -7.52 -0.87 -27.91
C GLN A 21 -8.95 -0.54 -27.48
N THR A 22 -9.19 -0.60 -26.16
CA THR A 22 -10.49 -0.28 -25.56
C THR A 22 -10.31 0.76 -24.47
N VAL A 23 -11.38 1.49 -24.13
CA VAL A 23 -11.35 2.47 -23.04
C VAL A 23 -11.04 1.80 -21.70
N GLN A 24 -11.72 0.69 -21.41
CA GLN A 24 -11.39 -0.16 -20.26
C GLN A 24 -10.46 -1.29 -20.72
N PRO A 25 -9.43 -1.65 -19.92
CA PRO A 25 -8.60 -2.81 -20.24
C PRO A 25 -9.43 -4.09 -20.30
N PRO A 26 -9.11 -5.02 -21.22
CA PRO A 26 -9.74 -6.35 -21.25
C PRO A 26 -9.52 -7.10 -19.94
N LEU A 27 -10.51 -7.91 -19.55
CA LEU A 27 -10.42 -8.79 -18.39
C LEU A 27 -9.80 -10.13 -18.79
N PHE A 28 -8.63 -10.44 -18.22
CA PHE A 28 -7.95 -11.72 -18.36
C PHE A 28 -8.13 -12.55 -17.09
N ARG A 29 -8.75 -13.72 -17.23
CA ARG A 29 -8.82 -14.75 -16.18
C ARG A 29 -7.91 -15.90 -16.57
N ALA A 30 -6.96 -16.23 -15.71
CA ALA A 30 -6.07 -17.35 -15.96
C ALA A 30 -5.56 -17.96 -14.65
N SER A 31 -5.42 -19.28 -14.63
CA SER A 31 -4.57 -20.00 -13.70
C SER A 31 -3.34 -20.51 -14.43
N THR A 32 -3.53 -21.42 -15.41
CA THR A 32 -2.46 -21.95 -16.25
C THR A 32 -2.23 -21.03 -17.45
N ILE A 33 -0.97 -20.75 -17.73
CA ILE A 33 -0.50 -20.01 -18.91
C ILE A 33 0.05 -21.03 -19.91
N ILE A 34 -0.33 -20.89 -21.17
CA ILE A 34 0.15 -21.74 -22.26
C ILE A 34 1.36 -21.06 -22.89
N PHE A 35 2.47 -21.78 -22.95
CA PHE A 35 3.71 -21.33 -23.60
C PHE A 35 3.74 -21.82 -25.04
N GLU A 36 4.41 -21.05 -25.90
CA GLU A 36 4.55 -21.38 -27.34
C GLU A 36 5.27 -22.72 -27.56
N ASN A 37 6.25 -23.01 -26.72
CA ASN A 37 7.05 -24.23 -26.77
C ASN A 37 7.70 -24.52 -25.39
N THR A 38 8.39 -25.67 -25.29
CA THR A 38 9.06 -26.11 -24.07
C THR A 38 10.22 -25.19 -23.68
N ASP A 39 10.93 -24.61 -24.65
CA ASP A 39 12.04 -23.69 -24.37
C ASP A 39 11.53 -22.42 -23.72
N ALA A 40 10.43 -21.86 -24.19
CA ALA A 40 9.77 -20.71 -23.55
C ALA A 40 9.34 -21.03 -22.11
N LEU A 41 8.84 -22.27 -21.87
CA LEU A 41 8.47 -22.71 -20.51
C LEU A 41 9.67 -22.83 -19.60
N PHE A 42 10.80 -23.39 -20.04
CA PHE A 42 11.97 -23.60 -19.20
C PHE A 42 12.80 -22.32 -18.99
N ASN A 43 12.79 -21.40 -19.94
CA ASN A 43 13.53 -20.14 -19.88
C ASN A 43 12.69 -18.97 -19.35
N ARG A 44 11.50 -19.24 -18.76
CA ARG A 44 10.68 -18.18 -18.15
C ARG A 44 11.38 -17.52 -16.96
N HIS A 45 11.27 -16.22 -16.87
CA HIS A 45 11.79 -15.42 -15.75
C HIS A 45 10.65 -15.07 -14.78
N TRP A 46 10.13 -16.05 -14.06
CA TRP A 46 8.98 -15.88 -13.16
C TRP A 46 9.18 -14.82 -12.05
N THR A 47 10.41 -14.40 -11.84
CA THR A 47 10.77 -13.30 -10.93
C THR A 47 10.64 -11.92 -11.57
N ASP A 48 10.48 -11.85 -12.89
CA ASP A 48 10.21 -10.60 -13.58
C ASP A 48 8.74 -10.23 -13.44
N ALA A 49 8.48 -9.00 -12.98
CA ALA A 49 7.16 -8.52 -12.60
C ALA A 49 6.09 -8.61 -13.72
N TYR A 50 6.48 -8.94 -14.95
CA TYR A 50 5.58 -8.95 -16.11
C TYR A 50 5.73 -10.19 -17.00
N ASP A 51 6.41 -11.21 -16.50
CA ASP A 51 6.47 -12.48 -17.18
C ASP A 51 5.24 -13.33 -16.82
N TYR A 52 4.40 -13.59 -17.79
CA TYR A 52 3.16 -14.36 -17.61
C TYR A 52 3.48 -15.84 -17.47
N SER A 53 3.78 -16.28 -16.26
CA SER A 53 4.17 -17.66 -16.00
C SER A 53 3.08 -18.51 -15.38
N TYR A 54 2.26 -17.92 -14.50
CA TYR A 54 1.11 -18.56 -13.86
C TYR A 54 0.17 -17.51 -13.30
N GLY A 55 -1.13 -17.81 -13.21
CA GLY A 55 -2.16 -16.84 -12.81
C GLY A 55 -1.98 -16.19 -11.44
N THR A 56 -1.36 -16.90 -10.47
CA THR A 56 -1.06 -16.30 -9.16
C THR A 56 0.03 -15.22 -9.24
N HIS A 57 0.96 -15.33 -10.21
CA HIS A 57 2.00 -14.31 -10.41
C HIS A 57 1.45 -13.05 -11.06
N GLY A 58 0.43 -13.19 -11.88
CA GLY A 58 -0.28 -12.08 -12.48
C GLY A 58 -0.79 -12.34 -13.90
N THR A 59 -1.65 -11.42 -14.34
CA THR A 59 -2.25 -11.36 -15.67
C THR A 59 -2.15 -9.94 -16.20
N PRO A 60 -2.42 -9.68 -17.48
CA PRO A 60 -2.49 -8.30 -17.98
C PRO A 60 -3.45 -7.42 -17.16
N THR A 61 -4.54 -7.98 -16.62
CA THR A 61 -5.49 -7.25 -15.77
C THR A 61 -4.87 -6.83 -14.45
N THR A 62 -4.24 -7.77 -13.72
CA THR A 62 -3.64 -7.49 -12.40
C THR A 62 -2.45 -6.55 -12.51
N PHE A 63 -1.57 -6.75 -13.50
CA PHE A 63 -0.42 -5.86 -13.72
C PHE A 63 -0.84 -4.45 -14.14
N THR A 64 -1.93 -4.31 -14.91
CA THR A 64 -2.45 -2.98 -15.25
C THR A 64 -2.89 -2.23 -13.99
N LEU A 65 -3.63 -2.87 -13.07
CA LEU A 65 -4.01 -2.24 -11.80
C LEU A 65 -2.78 -1.94 -10.94
N ALA A 66 -1.84 -2.86 -10.85
CA ALA A 66 -0.60 -2.67 -10.10
C ALA A 66 0.17 -1.42 -10.58
N ASP A 67 0.34 -1.26 -11.90
CA ASP A 67 0.96 -0.05 -12.49
C ASP A 67 0.17 1.23 -12.16
N GLN A 68 -1.17 1.16 -12.19
CA GLN A 68 -2.04 2.30 -11.85
C GLN A 68 -1.87 2.72 -10.39
N ILE A 69 -1.83 1.75 -9.47
CA ILE A 69 -1.65 2.03 -8.04
C ILE A 69 -0.21 2.51 -7.76
N ALA A 70 0.82 1.90 -8.35
CA ALA A 70 2.18 2.40 -8.23
C ALA A 70 2.28 3.88 -8.64
N GLN A 71 1.70 4.23 -9.78
CA GLN A 71 1.68 5.60 -10.27
C GLN A 71 0.87 6.55 -9.36
N LEU A 72 -0.26 6.11 -8.82
CA LEU A 72 -1.09 6.87 -7.89
C LEU A 72 -0.34 7.21 -6.60
N GLU A 73 0.31 6.21 -6.01
CA GLU A 73 1.10 6.35 -4.79
C GLU A 73 2.44 7.09 -5.00
N GLY A 74 2.88 7.25 -6.25
CA GLY A 74 4.17 7.84 -6.60
C GLY A 74 5.33 6.85 -6.51
N GLY A 75 5.06 5.55 -6.47
CA GLY A 75 6.05 4.47 -6.52
C GLY A 75 6.35 3.99 -7.94
N GLU A 76 7.14 2.92 -8.05
CA GLU A 76 7.50 2.27 -9.33
C GLU A 76 6.99 0.84 -9.44
N TYR A 77 6.94 0.13 -8.33
CA TYR A 77 6.56 -1.28 -8.25
C TYR A 77 5.38 -1.45 -7.31
N CYS A 78 4.42 -2.27 -7.70
CA CYS A 78 3.25 -2.58 -6.88
C CYS A 78 2.94 -4.07 -6.92
N LEU A 79 2.61 -4.63 -5.77
CA LEU A 79 2.03 -5.97 -5.59
C LEU A 79 0.62 -5.83 -5.04
N LEU A 80 -0.32 -6.60 -5.60
CA LEU A 80 -1.69 -6.66 -5.13
C LEU A 80 -1.88 -7.80 -4.13
N ALA A 81 -2.72 -7.58 -3.12
CA ALA A 81 -3.05 -8.56 -2.10
C ALA A 81 -4.58 -8.65 -1.89
N PRO A 82 -5.11 -9.78 -1.39
CA PRO A 82 -6.55 -9.99 -1.24
C PRO A 82 -7.21 -9.12 -0.17
N SER A 83 -6.43 -8.38 0.62
CA SER A 83 -6.92 -7.37 1.57
C SER A 83 -5.79 -6.43 2.00
N GLY A 84 -6.12 -5.28 2.60
CA GLY A 84 -5.13 -4.39 3.22
C GLY A 84 -4.32 -5.10 4.30
N LEU A 85 -4.97 -5.91 5.15
CA LEU A 85 -4.27 -6.70 6.16
C LEU A 85 -3.33 -7.75 5.55
N SER A 86 -3.69 -8.37 4.44
CA SER A 86 -2.79 -9.29 3.72
C SER A 86 -1.56 -8.56 3.16
N ALA A 87 -1.72 -7.33 2.68
CA ALA A 87 -0.62 -6.48 2.25
C ALA A 87 0.33 -6.13 3.41
N ILE A 88 -0.22 -5.77 4.58
CA ILE A 88 0.54 -5.55 5.83
C ILE A 88 1.30 -6.82 6.23
N ASN A 89 0.62 -7.97 6.23
CA ASN A 89 1.22 -9.26 6.61
C ASN A 89 2.35 -9.66 5.66
N LEU A 90 2.23 -9.35 4.37
CA LEU A 90 3.29 -9.57 3.39
C LEU A 90 4.57 -8.80 3.78
N VAL A 91 4.45 -7.52 4.15
CA VAL A 91 5.56 -6.67 4.59
C VAL A 91 6.18 -7.23 5.86
N ASN A 92 5.37 -7.52 6.89
CA ASN A 92 5.84 -8.08 8.15
C ASN A 92 6.59 -9.40 7.95
N SER A 93 6.01 -10.32 7.18
CA SER A 93 6.61 -11.64 6.92
C SER A 93 7.88 -11.57 6.05
N CYS A 94 8.01 -10.54 5.22
CA CYS A 94 9.16 -10.36 4.34
C CYS A 94 10.38 -9.83 5.11
N PHE A 95 10.17 -8.91 6.05
CA PHE A 95 11.25 -8.12 6.62
C PHE A 95 11.52 -8.35 8.11
N LEU A 96 10.71 -9.16 8.80
CA LEU A 96 10.89 -9.47 10.22
C LEU A 96 11.31 -10.92 10.42
N SER A 97 12.36 -11.10 11.21
CA SER A 97 12.93 -12.39 11.60
C SER A 97 13.12 -12.47 13.11
N GLN A 98 13.43 -13.64 13.63
CA GLN A 98 13.71 -13.82 15.05
C GLN A 98 14.79 -12.86 15.54
N GLY A 99 14.51 -12.15 16.63
CA GLY A 99 15.41 -11.18 17.25
C GLY A 99 15.30 -9.75 16.71
N ASP A 100 14.57 -9.53 15.60
CA ASP A 100 14.31 -8.21 15.08
C ASP A 100 13.33 -7.43 15.97
N GLU A 101 13.49 -6.11 16.00
CA GLU A 101 12.61 -5.18 16.67
C GLU A 101 11.80 -4.41 15.62
N VAL A 102 10.47 -4.35 15.82
CA VAL A 102 9.54 -3.54 15.02
C VAL A 102 8.89 -2.46 15.87
N TRP A 103 8.83 -1.26 15.32
CA TRP A 103 8.20 -0.10 15.97
C TRP A 103 6.86 0.23 15.33
N VAL A 104 5.84 0.49 16.15
CA VAL A 104 4.49 0.82 15.71
C VAL A 104 3.93 1.99 16.51
N ALA A 105 3.11 2.82 15.87
CA ALA A 105 2.36 3.85 16.59
C ALA A 105 1.34 3.21 17.55
N ASP A 106 1.05 3.86 18.69
CA ASP A 106 0.06 3.38 19.66
C ASP A 106 -1.38 3.38 19.10
N ASN A 107 -1.64 4.18 18.07
CA ASN A 107 -2.90 4.29 17.34
C ASN A 107 -2.88 3.59 15.97
N ILE A 108 -1.94 2.67 15.73
CA ILE A 108 -1.87 1.90 14.48
C ILE A 108 -3.12 1.05 14.27
N TYR A 109 -3.43 0.72 13.03
CA TYR A 109 -4.50 -0.20 12.67
C TYR A 109 -4.45 -1.48 13.53
N GLY A 110 -5.48 -1.69 14.37
CA GLY A 110 -5.51 -2.72 15.40
C GLY A 110 -5.15 -4.13 14.91
N PRO A 111 -5.66 -4.61 13.75
CA PRO A 111 -5.27 -5.92 13.22
C PRO A 111 -3.79 -6.05 12.86
N ASN A 112 -3.07 -4.96 12.51
CA ASN A 112 -1.61 -5.00 12.35
C ASN A 112 -0.92 -5.22 13.71
N MET A 113 -1.34 -4.51 14.75
CA MET A 113 -0.84 -4.73 16.11
C MET A 113 -1.06 -6.18 16.56
N GLU A 114 -2.25 -6.71 16.34
CA GLU A 114 -2.58 -8.09 16.71
C GLU A 114 -1.71 -9.11 15.95
N HIS A 115 -1.50 -8.88 14.65
CA HIS A 115 -0.60 -9.71 13.84
C HIS A 115 0.84 -9.67 14.36
N LEU A 116 1.37 -8.49 14.64
CA LEU A 116 2.73 -8.32 15.16
C LEU A 116 2.90 -8.98 16.55
N ARG A 117 1.92 -8.86 17.45
CA ARG A 117 1.93 -9.56 18.73
C ARG A 117 1.90 -11.10 18.57
N ASN A 118 1.22 -11.59 17.53
CA ASN A 118 1.26 -13.02 17.19
C ASN A 118 2.66 -13.45 16.69
N LEU A 119 3.30 -12.62 15.85
CA LEU A 119 4.69 -12.87 15.42
C LEU A 119 5.67 -12.81 16.58
N GLU A 120 5.50 -11.88 17.52
CA GLU A 120 6.30 -11.78 18.75
C GLU A 120 6.24 -13.09 19.55
N GLN A 121 5.04 -13.63 19.78
CA GLN A 121 4.85 -14.87 20.52
C GLN A 121 5.38 -16.11 19.79
N ARG A 122 5.26 -16.16 18.47
CA ARG A 122 5.58 -17.37 17.70
C ARG A 122 7.00 -17.38 17.16
N TYR A 123 7.52 -16.23 16.79
CA TYR A 123 8.78 -16.14 16.06
C TYR A 123 9.85 -15.32 16.77
N GLY A 124 9.53 -14.78 17.96
CA GLY A 124 10.52 -14.11 18.81
C GLY A 124 11.02 -12.78 18.26
N ILE A 125 10.18 -12.04 17.54
CA ILE A 125 10.41 -10.62 17.29
C ILE A 125 10.07 -9.81 18.56
N THR A 126 10.46 -8.54 18.61
CA THR A 126 10.08 -7.61 19.68
C THR A 126 9.24 -6.48 19.11
N VAL A 127 8.05 -6.24 19.68
CA VAL A 127 7.16 -5.16 19.26
C VAL A 127 7.27 -3.99 20.23
N GLN A 128 7.75 -2.85 19.74
CA GLN A 128 7.85 -1.58 20.47
C GLN A 128 6.77 -0.60 20.00
N VAL A 129 6.30 0.21 20.93
CA VAL A 129 5.22 1.17 20.68
C VAL A 129 5.75 2.60 20.91
N TYR A 130 5.38 3.51 20.00
CA TYR A 130 5.70 4.93 20.12
C TYR A 130 4.44 5.78 20.02
N ASN A 131 4.48 6.99 20.61
CA ASN A 131 3.44 7.99 20.45
C ASN A 131 3.64 8.73 19.11
N PRO A 132 2.69 8.68 18.15
CA PRO A 132 2.87 9.23 16.80
C PRO A 132 3.07 10.75 16.77
N ILE A 133 2.57 11.47 17.76
CA ILE A 133 2.75 12.94 17.87
C ILE A 133 3.98 13.35 18.66
N ASP A 134 4.70 12.41 19.28
CA ASP A 134 5.94 12.64 20.02
C ASP A 134 7.09 11.82 19.39
N VAL A 135 7.86 12.45 18.52
CA VAL A 135 9.01 11.82 17.83
C VAL A 135 10.08 11.33 18.82
N ASP A 136 10.18 11.93 19.99
CA ASP A 136 11.18 11.55 20.99
C ASP A 136 10.80 10.26 21.72
N SER A 137 9.53 9.86 21.70
CA SER A 137 9.08 8.56 22.20
C SER A 137 9.60 7.37 21.36
N PHE A 138 9.97 7.61 20.10
CA PHE A 138 10.58 6.63 19.22
C PHE A 138 12.08 6.52 19.48
N GLN A 139 12.51 5.48 20.22
CA GLN A 139 13.90 5.26 20.66
C GLN A 139 14.42 3.89 20.18
N PRO A 140 14.71 3.73 18.86
CA PRO A 140 15.07 2.43 18.29
C PRO A 140 16.41 1.91 18.80
N SER A 141 16.46 0.61 19.06
CA SER A 141 17.67 -0.13 19.40
C SER A 141 18.47 -0.53 18.14
N ALA A 142 19.63 -1.15 18.33
CA ALA A 142 20.41 -1.71 17.22
C ALA A 142 19.71 -2.88 16.49
N GLN A 143 18.72 -3.50 17.10
CA GLN A 143 17.90 -4.58 16.54
C GLN A 143 16.67 -4.06 15.79
N ALA A 144 16.41 -2.75 15.82
CA ALA A 144 15.27 -2.13 15.17
C ALA A 144 15.38 -2.27 13.65
N LYS A 145 14.40 -2.96 13.04
CA LYS A 145 14.41 -3.33 11.63
C LYS A 145 13.39 -2.57 10.81
N LEU A 146 12.19 -2.40 11.34
CA LEU A 146 11.03 -1.86 10.64
C LEU A 146 10.28 -0.88 11.55
N ILE A 147 9.87 0.25 11.01
CA ILE A 147 8.86 1.13 11.62
C ILE A 147 7.62 1.16 10.76
N TRP A 148 6.47 0.95 11.38
CA TRP A 148 5.16 1.23 10.80
C TRP A 148 4.72 2.64 11.14
N LEU A 149 4.37 3.38 10.10
CA LEU A 149 3.81 4.72 10.14
C LEU A 149 2.35 4.64 9.68
N GLU A 150 1.50 5.48 10.23
CA GLU A 150 0.11 5.62 9.78
C GLU A 150 -0.31 7.10 9.87
N ALA A 151 -0.82 7.66 8.77
CA ALA A 151 -1.17 9.07 8.67
C ALA A 151 -2.46 9.27 7.83
N ALA A 152 -3.57 9.60 8.47
CA ALA A 152 -3.76 9.73 9.93
C ALA A 152 -3.88 8.37 10.61
N GLY A 153 -3.56 8.32 11.91
CA GLY A 153 -3.68 7.11 12.70
C GLY A 153 -5.12 6.60 12.81
N SER A 154 -5.28 5.29 12.94
CA SER A 154 -6.59 4.64 13.02
C SER A 154 -7.40 5.15 14.20
N VAL A 155 -8.67 5.44 13.98
CA VAL A 155 -9.69 5.86 14.96
C VAL A 155 -9.46 7.25 15.56
N THR A 156 -8.26 7.53 16.06
CA THR A 156 -7.93 8.77 16.80
C THR A 156 -7.51 9.93 15.88
N LEU A 157 -7.15 9.62 14.64
CA LEU A 157 -6.87 10.58 13.56
C LEU A 157 -5.73 11.59 13.83
N GLU A 158 -4.83 11.29 14.76
CA GLU A 158 -3.60 12.07 14.90
C GLU A 158 -2.74 11.94 13.63
N PHE A 159 -2.20 13.07 13.21
CA PHE A 159 -1.30 13.11 12.06
C PHE A 159 0.15 13.28 12.54
N PRO A 160 1.00 12.25 12.35
CA PRO A 160 2.38 12.28 12.84
C PRO A 160 3.28 13.23 12.02
N ASN A 161 4.38 13.65 12.60
CA ASN A 161 5.45 14.29 11.85
C ASN A 161 6.23 13.23 11.05
N LEU A 162 5.66 12.82 9.89
CA LEU A 162 6.24 11.79 9.02
C LEU A 162 7.70 12.09 8.64
N THR A 163 7.99 13.35 8.31
CA THR A 163 9.34 13.79 7.94
C THR A 163 10.36 13.50 9.03
N ALA A 164 10.04 13.86 10.28
CA ALA A 164 10.94 13.64 11.40
C ALA A 164 11.09 12.15 11.75
N LEU A 165 9.99 11.39 11.75
CA LEU A 165 10.01 9.95 12.02
C LEU A 165 10.81 9.19 10.96
N VAL A 166 10.62 9.49 9.67
CA VAL A 166 11.36 8.86 8.58
C VAL A 166 12.84 9.21 8.65
N LYS A 167 13.20 10.49 8.91
CA LYS A 167 14.60 10.89 9.11
C LYS A 167 15.26 10.11 10.25
N LYS A 168 14.58 9.99 11.38
CA LYS A 168 15.08 9.26 12.55
C LYS A 168 15.23 7.76 12.25
N ALA A 169 14.24 7.14 11.61
CA ALA A 169 14.31 5.73 11.21
C ALA A 169 15.48 5.45 10.25
N LYS A 170 15.65 6.29 9.23
CA LYS A 170 16.75 6.15 8.27
C LYS A 170 18.12 6.34 8.91
N SER A 171 18.26 7.22 9.92
CA SER A 171 19.52 7.38 10.67
C SER A 171 19.88 6.14 11.49
N HIS A 172 18.92 5.27 11.77
CA HIS A 172 19.08 3.96 12.41
C HIS A 172 19.05 2.77 11.41
N HIS A 173 19.14 3.05 10.11
CA HIS A 173 19.10 2.03 9.04
C HIS A 173 17.84 1.14 9.04
N MET A 174 16.73 1.65 9.56
CA MET A 174 15.44 0.96 9.59
C MET A 174 14.69 1.13 8.27
N LEU A 175 13.93 0.10 7.89
CA LEU A 175 12.91 0.21 6.86
C LEU A 175 11.70 0.99 7.38
N THR A 176 11.12 1.79 6.52
CA THR A 176 9.93 2.58 6.81
C THR A 176 8.75 2.09 5.97
N ALA A 177 7.69 1.62 6.61
CA ALA A 177 6.44 1.24 5.98
C ALA A 177 5.33 2.18 6.43
N LEU A 178 4.59 2.74 5.48
CA LEU A 178 3.46 3.64 5.73
C LEU A 178 2.16 2.94 5.33
N ASP A 179 1.21 2.83 6.24
CA ASP A 179 -0.18 2.61 5.86
C ASP A 179 -0.76 3.94 5.35
N ASN A 180 -0.87 4.03 4.02
CA ASN A 180 -1.36 5.21 3.31
C ASN A 180 -2.84 5.09 2.92
N THR A 181 -3.59 4.24 3.61
CA THR A 181 -5.02 3.99 3.31
C THR A 181 -5.85 5.27 3.42
N TRP A 182 -5.56 6.13 4.40
CA TRP A 182 -6.25 7.41 4.56
C TRP A 182 -5.83 8.42 3.50
N GLY A 183 -4.52 8.56 3.25
CA GLY A 183 -3.97 9.49 2.25
C GLY A 183 -4.29 9.08 0.81
N ALA A 184 -4.45 7.79 0.58
CA ALA A 184 -4.93 7.18 -0.67
C ALA A 184 -4.12 7.57 -1.92
N GLY A 185 -2.86 8.02 -1.75
CA GLY A 185 -2.05 8.58 -2.83
C GLY A 185 -2.55 9.93 -3.36
N LEU A 186 -3.56 10.53 -2.72
CA LEU A 186 -4.20 11.79 -3.13
C LEU A 186 -3.90 12.93 -2.16
N ALA A 187 -3.91 12.70 -0.84
CA ALA A 187 -3.65 13.74 0.15
C ALA A 187 -2.19 14.18 0.15
N PHE A 188 -1.27 13.24 0.02
CA PHE A 188 0.17 13.48 -0.08
C PHE A 188 0.85 12.31 -0.79
N ASN A 189 2.10 12.52 -1.21
CA ASN A 189 2.91 11.49 -1.86
C ASN A 189 3.79 10.81 -0.80
N ALA A 190 3.59 9.52 -0.56
CA ALA A 190 4.39 8.71 0.39
C ALA A 190 5.89 8.67 0.03
N PHE A 191 6.21 8.83 -1.25
CA PHE A 191 7.57 8.77 -1.78
C PHE A 191 8.18 10.15 -2.09
N ASP A 192 7.56 11.25 -1.62
CA ASP A 192 8.07 12.61 -1.82
C ASP A 192 7.54 13.54 -0.72
N PHE A 193 8.32 13.75 0.33
CA PHE A 193 7.98 14.67 1.42
C PHE A 193 8.55 16.08 1.20
N GLY A 194 8.76 16.47 -0.07
CA GLY A 194 9.31 17.79 -0.42
C GLY A 194 10.85 17.89 -0.31
N ASP A 195 11.52 16.77 -0.04
CA ASP A 195 12.97 16.57 -0.08
C ASP A 195 13.22 15.31 -0.91
N GLU A 196 13.97 15.43 -2.02
CA GLU A 196 14.18 14.32 -2.98
C GLU A 196 14.76 13.04 -2.36
N HIS A 197 15.39 13.16 -1.20
CA HIS A 197 15.98 12.04 -0.46
C HIS A 197 15.12 11.53 0.70
N LEU A 198 13.96 12.14 0.93
CA LEU A 198 13.11 11.80 2.05
C LEU A 198 11.77 11.22 1.59
N SER A 199 11.67 9.91 1.73
CA SER A 199 10.49 9.12 1.38
C SER A 199 10.41 7.91 2.29
N VAL A 200 9.24 7.28 2.38
CA VAL A 200 9.15 5.92 2.91
C VAL A 200 9.75 4.92 1.93
N ASP A 201 10.10 3.74 2.44
CA ASP A 201 10.59 2.65 1.60
C ASP A 201 9.43 1.84 1.02
N ILE A 202 8.34 1.71 1.77
CA ILE A 202 7.16 0.93 1.42
C ILE A 202 5.90 1.71 1.76
N SER A 203 4.93 1.75 0.84
CA SER A 203 3.56 2.21 1.08
C SER A 203 2.60 1.04 0.98
N VAL A 204 1.70 0.90 1.96
CA VAL A 204 0.62 -0.08 1.95
C VAL A 204 -0.72 0.65 1.88
N HIS A 205 -1.65 0.11 1.10
CA HIS A 205 -2.95 0.72 0.92
C HIS A 205 -4.06 -0.34 0.90
N ALA A 206 -5.08 -0.16 1.72
CA ALA A 206 -6.30 -0.94 1.62
C ALA A 206 -7.17 -0.44 0.46
N LEU A 207 -6.99 -1.02 -0.74
CA LEU A 207 -7.76 -0.67 -1.94
C LEU A 207 -9.27 -0.89 -1.78
N THR A 208 -9.68 -1.63 -0.74
CA THR A 208 -11.06 -1.78 -0.27
C THR A 208 -11.75 -0.44 -0.02
N LYS A 209 -11.00 0.62 0.34
CA LYS A 209 -11.52 1.94 0.73
C LYS A 209 -11.80 2.80 -0.52
N TYR A 210 -11.06 3.89 -0.68
CA TYR A 210 -11.27 4.86 -1.77
C TYR A 210 -11.13 4.27 -3.18
N PRO A 211 -10.15 3.38 -3.46
CA PRO A 211 -10.00 2.81 -4.80
C PRO A 211 -11.19 1.99 -5.26
N SER A 212 -11.76 1.10 -4.43
CA SER A 212 -12.94 0.30 -4.80
C SER A 212 -14.21 1.15 -4.85
N GLY A 213 -14.34 2.10 -3.94
CA GLY A 213 -15.43 3.07 -3.90
C GLY A 213 -16.79 2.54 -3.43
N GLY A 214 -17.01 1.24 -3.45
CA GLY A 214 -18.28 0.59 -3.07
C GLY A 214 -18.26 -0.01 -1.66
N GLY A 215 -17.07 -0.30 -1.11
CA GLY A 215 -16.91 -0.98 0.18
C GLY A 215 -17.29 -2.47 0.14
N ASP A 216 -17.35 -3.05 -1.06
CA ASP A 216 -17.79 -4.42 -1.37
C ASP A 216 -16.66 -5.31 -1.92
N ILE A 217 -15.50 -4.72 -2.23
CA ILE A 217 -14.32 -5.43 -2.75
C ILE A 217 -13.23 -5.43 -1.70
N LEU A 218 -12.67 -6.59 -1.42
CA LEU A 218 -11.51 -6.75 -0.56
C LEU A 218 -10.24 -6.77 -1.41
N MET A 219 -9.35 -5.80 -1.21
CA MET A 219 -8.07 -5.73 -1.90
C MET A 219 -7.09 -4.83 -1.15
N GLY A 220 -5.81 -5.13 -1.28
CA GLY A 220 -4.72 -4.29 -0.79
C GLY A 220 -3.60 -4.20 -1.80
N SER A 221 -2.66 -3.30 -1.54
CA SER A 221 -1.45 -3.13 -2.33
C SER A 221 -0.23 -2.85 -1.46
N VAL A 222 0.94 -3.24 -1.96
CA VAL A 222 2.25 -2.89 -1.43
C VAL A 222 3.02 -2.22 -2.54
N VAL A 223 3.47 -0.99 -2.31
CA VAL A 223 4.17 -0.17 -3.31
C VAL A 223 5.56 0.19 -2.80
N THR A 224 6.55 0.20 -3.69
CA THR A 224 7.91 0.67 -3.41
C THR A 224 8.53 1.31 -4.65
N ARG A 225 9.59 2.12 -4.47
CA ARG A 225 10.46 2.59 -5.57
C ARG A 225 11.71 1.73 -5.73
N ASP A 226 12.06 0.98 -4.71
CA ASP A 226 13.29 0.19 -4.68
C ASP A 226 13.08 -1.18 -5.32
N GLN A 227 13.85 -1.47 -6.36
CA GLN A 227 13.79 -2.74 -7.08
C GLN A 227 14.19 -3.93 -6.20
N HIS A 228 15.15 -3.75 -5.29
CA HIS A 228 15.58 -4.84 -4.40
C HIS A 228 14.50 -5.21 -3.39
N LEU A 229 13.86 -4.21 -2.78
CA LEU A 229 12.70 -4.43 -1.90
C LEU A 229 11.55 -5.07 -2.67
N HIS A 230 11.29 -4.62 -3.90
CA HIS A 230 10.28 -5.25 -4.76
C HIS A 230 10.55 -6.73 -5.00
N HIS A 231 11.79 -7.11 -5.33
CA HIS A 231 12.15 -8.52 -5.56
C HIS A 231 11.96 -9.36 -4.29
N GLN A 232 12.31 -8.85 -3.11
CA GLN A 232 12.08 -9.55 -1.84
C GLN A 232 10.58 -9.75 -1.57
N LEU A 233 9.80 -8.69 -1.72
CA LEU A 233 8.34 -8.71 -1.55
C LEU A 233 7.68 -9.64 -2.55
N PHE A 234 8.06 -9.59 -3.83
CA PHE A 234 7.53 -10.45 -4.88
C PHE A 234 7.79 -11.93 -4.59
N ARG A 235 9.02 -12.26 -4.16
CA ARG A 235 9.36 -13.62 -3.76
C ARG A 235 8.51 -14.11 -2.58
N MET A 236 8.34 -13.29 -1.55
CA MET A 236 7.51 -13.64 -0.39
C MET A 236 6.03 -13.76 -0.79
N HIS A 237 5.53 -12.86 -1.63
CA HIS A 237 4.19 -12.91 -2.21
C HIS A 237 3.93 -14.25 -2.93
N ALA A 238 4.87 -14.68 -3.77
CA ALA A 238 4.80 -15.95 -4.47
C ALA A 238 4.83 -17.17 -3.51
N ILE A 239 5.71 -17.16 -2.51
CA ILE A 239 5.82 -18.23 -1.49
C ILE A 239 4.52 -18.35 -0.68
N GLN A 240 3.89 -17.25 -0.34
CA GLN A 240 2.62 -17.23 0.39
C GLN A 240 1.40 -17.54 -0.48
N GLY A 241 1.58 -17.64 -1.80
CA GLY A 241 0.49 -17.90 -2.73
C GLY A 241 -0.54 -16.76 -2.78
N ILE A 242 -0.12 -15.54 -2.51
CA ILE A 242 -0.99 -14.35 -2.52
C ILE A 242 -1.43 -14.10 -3.96
N CYS A 243 -2.73 -13.91 -4.17
CA CYS A 243 -3.29 -13.54 -5.47
C CYS A 243 -4.63 -12.83 -5.30
N VAL A 244 -5.08 -12.15 -6.34
CA VAL A 244 -6.35 -11.42 -6.38
C VAL A 244 -7.20 -11.89 -7.55
N SER A 245 -8.53 -11.81 -7.40
CA SER A 245 -9.47 -12.10 -8.47
C SER A 245 -9.36 -11.03 -9.58
N GLY A 246 -9.26 -11.47 -10.85
CA GLY A 246 -9.29 -10.56 -11.99
C GLY A 246 -10.58 -9.76 -12.09
N ASP A 247 -11.71 -10.33 -11.63
CA ASP A 247 -13.01 -9.67 -11.61
C ASP A 247 -13.02 -8.48 -10.61
N ASP A 248 -12.49 -8.68 -9.40
CA ASP A 248 -12.37 -7.63 -8.41
C ASP A 248 -11.40 -6.55 -8.88
N VAL A 249 -10.28 -6.95 -9.49
CA VAL A 249 -9.31 -6.02 -10.09
C VAL A 249 -9.97 -5.12 -11.14
N ALA A 250 -10.77 -5.70 -12.04
CA ALA A 250 -11.47 -4.93 -13.08
C ALA A 250 -12.47 -3.92 -12.49
N GLN A 251 -13.13 -4.26 -11.38
CA GLN A 251 -14.04 -3.36 -10.68
C GLN A 251 -13.28 -2.21 -9.99
N VAL A 252 -12.16 -2.49 -9.32
CA VAL A 252 -11.29 -1.43 -8.76
C VAL A 252 -10.80 -0.51 -9.86
N GLN A 253 -10.30 -1.05 -10.99
CA GLN A 253 -9.87 -0.25 -12.15
C GLN A 253 -10.98 0.69 -12.64
N ARG A 254 -12.20 0.19 -12.74
CA ARG A 254 -13.36 1.00 -13.16
C ARG A 254 -13.63 2.14 -12.18
N SER A 255 -13.47 1.92 -10.89
CA SER A 255 -13.73 2.89 -9.83
C SER A 255 -12.66 3.98 -9.75
N LEU A 256 -11.41 3.68 -10.09
CA LEU A 256 -10.28 4.63 -10.00
C LEU A 256 -10.54 5.93 -10.76
N ALA A 257 -11.21 5.88 -11.92
CA ALA A 257 -11.46 7.06 -12.74
C ALA A 257 -12.25 8.16 -12.01
N SER A 258 -13.08 7.80 -11.03
CA SER A 258 -13.86 8.74 -10.23
C SER A 258 -13.31 8.95 -8.81
N MET A 259 -12.21 8.30 -8.46
CA MET A 259 -11.70 8.26 -7.09
C MET A 259 -11.39 9.65 -6.54
N GLN A 260 -10.69 10.49 -7.30
CA GLN A 260 -10.36 11.84 -6.87
C GLN A 260 -11.61 12.69 -6.62
N LEU A 261 -12.59 12.65 -7.52
CA LEU A 261 -13.85 13.39 -7.34
C LEU A 261 -14.57 12.98 -6.05
N ARG A 262 -14.61 11.68 -5.75
CA ARG A 262 -15.23 11.16 -4.54
C ARG A 262 -14.46 11.58 -3.29
N TYR A 263 -13.13 11.49 -3.33
CA TYR A 263 -12.24 11.89 -2.24
C TYR A 263 -12.40 13.38 -1.90
N GLU A 264 -12.31 14.25 -2.89
CA GLU A 264 -12.45 15.71 -2.72
C GLU A 264 -13.85 16.10 -2.22
N HIS A 265 -14.90 15.45 -2.75
CA HIS A 265 -16.27 15.72 -2.30
C HIS A 265 -16.47 15.31 -0.84
N GLN A 266 -15.96 14.12 -0.44
CA GLN A 266 -16.04 13.66 0.96
C GLN A 266 -15.23 14.58 1.88
N ALA A 267 -14.03 15.01 1.49
CA ALA A 267 -13.22 15.94 2.26
C ALA A 267 -13.95 17.25 2.51
N LYS A 268 -14.56 17.83 1.47
CA LYS A 268 -15.36 19.05 1.58
C LYS A 268 -16.56 18.88 2.54
N SER A 269 -17.34 17.83 2.37
CA SER A 269 -18.48 17.53 3.23
C SER A 269 -18.06 17.29 4.68
N THR A 270 -16.92 16.64 4.89
CA THR A 270 -16.36 16.43 6.23
C THR A 270 -16.02 17.75 6.91
N ILE A 271 -15.36 18.68 6.22
CA ILE A 271 -15.01 20.01 6.78
C ILE A 271 -16.28 20.77 7.18
N GLU A 272 -17.33 20.75 6.34
CA GLU A 272 -18.60 21.39 6.65
C GLU A 272 -19.24 20.79 7.92
N LEU A 273 -19.24 19.46 8.03
CA LEU A 273 -19.77 18.76 9.21
C LEU A 273 -18.94 19.05 10.47
N LEU A 274 -17.62 19.05 10.37
CA LEU A 274 -16.71 19.37 11.49
C LEU A 274 -16.94 20.77 12.03
N ASN A 275 -17.14 21.76 11.15
CA ASN A 275 -17.43 23.12 11.55
C ASN A 275 -18.77 23.22 12.30
N TRP A 276 -19.77 22.45 11.87
CA TRP A 276 -21.04 22.36 12.58
C TRP A 276 -20.88 21.63 13.94
N LEU A 277 -20.17 20.49 13.99
CA LEU A 277 -19.94 19.72 15.22
C LEU A 277 -19.22 20.54 16.30
N LYS A 278 -18.23 21.34 15.94
CA LYS A 278 -17.50 22.22 16.87
C LYS A 278 -18.39 23.24 17.58
N LEU A 279 -19.55 23.55 17.02
CA LEU A 279 -20.52 24.49 17.62
C LEU A 279 -21.54 23.80 18.55
N GLN A 280 -21.50 22.46 18.62
CA GLN A 280 -22.46 21.70 19.43
C GLN A 280 -21.90 21.48 20.85
N PRO A 281 -22.60 21.93 21.93
CA PRO A 281 -22.04 21.89 23.30
C PRO A 281 -21.92 20.49 23.89
N GLN A 282 -22.50 19.48 23.26
CA GLN A 282 -22.43 18.08 23.69
C GLN A 282 -21.12 17.37 23.26
N PHE A 283 -20.31 17.97 22.39
CA PHE A 283 -19.03 17.42 21.97
C PHE A 283 -17.88 18.14 22.67
N ALA A 284 -17.09 17.38 23.45
CA ALA A 284 -15.91 17.93 24.13
C ALA A 284 -14.72 18.12 23.16
N GLN A 285 -14.63 17.25 22.14
CA GLN A 285 -13.57 17.26 21.15
C GLN A 285 -14.07 16.71 19.82
N VAL A 286 -13.54 17.24 18.74
CA VAL A 286 -13.76 16.75 17.36
C VAL A 286 -12.37 16.48 16.75
N LEU A 287 -12.12 15.21 16.37
CA LEU A 287 -10.84 14.75 15.83
C LEU A 287 -10.89 14.73 14.30
N HIS A 288 -9.92 15.37 13.69
CA HIS A 288 -9.68 15.32 12.23
C HIS A 288 -8.27 15.88 11.94
N PRO A 289 -7.49 15.32 11.01
CA PRO A 289 -6.20 15.86 10.57
C PRO A 289 -6.31 17.27 10.01
#